data_4e57e19ed069d66190d45ae740db7508
#
_entry.id   4e57e19ed069d66190d45ae740db7508
#
_cell.length_a   1.000
_cell.length_b   1.000
_cell.length_c   1.000
_cell.angle_alpha   90.00
_cell.angle_beta   90.00
_cell.angle_gamma   90.00
#
_symmetry.space_group_name_H-M   'P 1'
#
loop_
_entity.id
_entity.type
_entity.pdbx_description
1 polymer ?
#
loop_
_entity_poly.entity_id
_entity_poly.type
_entity_poly.pdbx_seq_one_letter_code
_entity_poly.pdbx_strand_id
1 'polypeptide(L)' 'MNLVECYIVEVHRVVVPEDYPHMVKVDLTYNCHGSVQRGWHTTWATTWAQELAQGYYLG' A
#
# COMPACT_ATOMS: atom_id res chain seq x y z
N MET A 1 -0.66 -16.40 -12.20
CA MET A 1 -1.03 -15.64 -10.97
C MET A 1 -1.80 -14.38 -11.36
N ASN A 2 -2.94 -14.21 -10.75
CA ASN A 2 -3.78 -13.04 -11.02
C ASN A 2 -3.52 -11.97 -9.96
N LEU A 3 -3.02 -10.81 -10.42
CA LEU A 3 -2.88 -9.66 -9.55
C LEU A 3 -4.21 -8.92 -9.48
N VAL A 4 -4.57 -8.49 -8.29
CA VAL A 4 -5.83 -7.82 -8.01
C VAL A 4 -5.54 -6.37 -7.68
N GLU A 5 -6.35 -5.47 -8.24
CA GLU A 5 -6.29 -4.06 -7.87
C GLU A 5 -6.87 -3.87 -6.48
N CYS A 6 -6.03 -3.40 -5.56
CA CYS A 6 -6.43 -3.10 -4.19
C CYS A 6 -6.49 -1.59 -4.03
N TYR A 7 -7.69 -1.05 -3.91
CA TYR A 7 -7.90 0.39 -3.83
C TYR A 7 -7.62 0.91 -2.44
N ILE A 8 -6.88 2.00 -2.37
CA ILE A 8 -6.51 2.65 -1.11
C ILE A 8 -7.73 3.43 -0.61
N VAL A 9 -8.27 3.02 0.53
CA VAL A 9 -9.42 3.69 1.15
C VAL A 9 -8.95 4.76 2.12
N GLU A 10 -8.02 4.40 3.01
CA GLU A 10 -7.49 5.32 4.01
C GLU A 10 -6.09 4.90 4.40
N VAL A 11 -5.20 5.86 4.52
CA VAL A 11 -3.84 5.64 5.02
C VAL A 11 -3.81 6.05 6.48
N HIS A 12 -3.48 5.11 7.36
CA HIS A 12 -3.46 5.35 8.81
C HIS A 12 -2.06 5.76 9.28
N ARG A 13 -1.03 5.13 8.73
CA ARG A 13 0.33 5.37 9.18
C ARG A 13 1.32 4.97 8.10
N VAL A 14 2.41 5.74 7.96
CA VAL A 14 3.52 5.41 7.08
C VAL A 14 4.78 5.37 7.91
N VAL A 15 5.53 4.27 7.83
CA VAL A 15 6.76 4.07 8.58
C VAL A 15 7.88 3.77 7.60
N VAL A 16 9.02 4.43 7.77
CA VAL A 16 10.23 4.12 7.01
C VAL A 16 11.09 3.21 7.89
N PRO A 17 11.32 1.95 7.49
CA PRO A 17 12.16 1.05 8.28
C PRO A 17 13.60 1.59 8.36
N GLU A 18 14.17 1.53 9.55
CA GLU A 18 15.51 2.08 9.80
C GLU A 18 16.57 1.41 8.94
N ASP A 19 16.47 0.08 8.76
CA ASP A 19 17.43 -0.70 7.99
C ASP A 19 17.18 -0.63 6.48
N TYR A 20 16.05 -0.09 6.05
CA TYR A 20 15.66 -0.04 4.65
C TYR A 20 15.09 1.33 4.30
N PRO A 21 15.95 2.37 4.18
CA PRO A 21 15.49 3.75 4.02
C PRO A 21 14.79 4.04 2.69
N HIS A 22 14.90 3.14 1.71
CA HIS A 22 14.23 3.29 0.41
C HIS A 22 12.88 2.59 0.36
N MET A 23 12.46 1.96 1.46
CA MET A 23 11.19 1.25 1.56
C MET A 23 10.26 1.96 2.53
N VAL A 24 8.98 1.65 2.41
CA VAL A 24 7.96 2.14 3.35
C VAL A 24 7.08 0.98 3.77
N LYS A 25 6.63 1.03 5.02
CA LYS A 25 5.56 0.18 5.54
C LYS A 25 4.35 1.06 5.78
N VAL A 26 3.24 0.70 5.19
CA VAL A 26 2.03 1.52 5.25
C VAL A 26 0.92 0.71 5.92
N ASP A 27 0.38 1.27 6.99
CA ASP A 27 -0.84 0.76 7.63
C ASP A 27 -2.00 1.46 6.95
N LEU A 28 -2.78 0.69 6.21
CA LEU A 28 -3.87 1.26 5.43
C LEU A 28 -5.09 0.36 5.41
N THR A 29 -6.24 0.98 5.12
CA THR A 29 -7.46 0.28 4.79
C THR A 29 -7.56 0.24 3.27
N TYR A 30 -7.82 -0.93 2.73
CA TYR A 30 -7.87 -1.15 1.29
C TYR A 30 -9.07 -2.00 0.90
N ASN A 31 -9.48 -1.88 -0.34
CA ASN A 31 -10.61 -2.63 -0.90
C ASN A 31 -10.10 -3.46 -2.08
N CYS A 32 -10.07 -4.77 -1.90
CA CYS A 32 -9.72 -5.73 -2.95
C CYS A 32 -10.98 -6.52 -3.32
N HIS A 33 -11.45 -6.36 -4.55
CA HIS A 33 -12.66 -7.07 -5.04
C HIS A 33 -13.89 -6.88 -4.14
N GLY A 34 -14.09 -5.67 -3.62
CA GLY A 34 -15.22 -5.41 -2.74
C GLY A 34 -15.02 -5.85 -1.30
N SER A 35 -13.88 -6.46 -0.98
CA SER A 35 -13.54 -6.84 0.39
C SER A 35 -12.69 -5.74 1.01
N VAL A 36 -13.22 -5.07 2.02
CA VAL A 36 -12.53 -4.00 2.72
C VAL A 36 -11.75 -4.60 3.89
N GLN A 37 -10.45 -4.36 3.91
CA GLN A 37 -9.57 -4.91 4.94
C GLN A 37 -8.57 -3.84 5.38
N ARG A 38 -7.96 -4.04 6.54
CA ARG A 38 -6.89 -3.21 7.05
C ARG A 38 -5.65 -4.07 7.26
N GLY A 39 -4.49 -3.58 6.84
CA GLY A 39 -3.24 -4.29 7.02
C GLY A 39 -2.04 -3.47 6.62
N TRP A 40 -0.88 -4.11 6.67
CA TRP A 40 0.38 -3.47 6.31
C TRP A 40 0.74 -3.80 4.86
N HIS A 41 1.15 -2.76 4.15
CA HIS A 41 1.65 -2.86 2.78
C HIS A 41 3.09 -2.35 2.77
N THR A 42 4.03 -3.23 2.39
CA THR A 42 5.45 -2.89 2.35
C THR A 42 5.90 -2.82 0.90
N THR A 43 6.49 -1.70 0.52
CA THR A 43 6.94 -1.49 -0.86
C THR A 43 8.05 -0.46 -0.90
N TRP A 44 8.62 -0.23 -2.10
CA TRP A 44 9.59 0.84 -2.32
C TRP A 44 8.91 2.20 -2.17
N ALA A 45 9.63 3.19 -1.64
CA ALA A 45 9.09 4.53 -1.47
C ALA A 45 8.64 5.14 -2.79
N THR A 46 9.41 4.92 -3.87
CA THR A 46 9.06 5.40 -5.20
C THR A 46 7.80 4.72 -5.75
N THR A 47 7.67 3.42 -5.53
CA THR A 47 6.49 2.66 -5.92
C THR A 47 5.26 3.13 -5.14
N TRP A 48 5.42 3.36 -3.84
CA TRP A 48 4.33 3.86 -3.00
C TRP A 48 3.83 5.22 -3.48
N ALA A 49 4.73 6.11 -3.86
CA ALA A 49 4.34 7.42 -4.38
C ALA A 49 3.47 7.30 -5.63
N GLN A 50 3.80 6.35 -6.53
CA GLN A 50 3.00 6.08 -7.72
C GLN A 50 1.65 5.46 -7.36
N GLU A 51 1.64 4.51 -6.44
CA GLU A 51 0.42 3.83 -5.99
C GLU A 51 -0.54 4.82 -5.34
N LEU A 52 -0.01 5.71 -4.52
CA LEU A 52 -0.82 6.74 -3.87
C LEU A 52 -1.43 7.70 -4.89
N ALA A 53 -0.66 8.07 -5.91
CA ALA A 53 -1.13 8.97 -6.98
C ALA A 53 -2.23 8.32 -7.82
N GLN A 54 -2.13 7.03 -8.10
CA GLN A 54 -3.14 6.33 -8.90
C GLN A 54 -4.32 5.81 -8.08
N GLY A 55 -4.16 5.70 -6.75
CA GLY A 55 -5.23 5.32 -5.85
C GLY A 55 -5.37 3.83 -5.59
N TYR A 56 -4.51 3.00 -6.17
CA TYR A 56 -4.55 1.54 -5.96
C TYR A 56 -3.16 0.94 -6.12
N TYR A 57 -3.02 -0.30 -5.63
CA TYR A 57 -1.81 -1.10 -5.87
C TYR A 57 -2.23 -2.52 -6.26
N LEU A 58 -1.32 -3.26 -6.87
CA LEU A 58 -1.55 -4.64 -7.27
C LEU A 58 -1.08 -5.58 -6.17
N GLY A 59 -1.99 -6.41 -5.71
CA GLY A 59 -1.71 -7.35 -4.62
C GLY A 59 -2.07 -8.79 -4.92
#